data_971b122064fd1879c04fd2d463cc4175
#
_entry.id   971b122064fd1879c04fd2d463cc4175
#
_cell.length_a   1.000
_cell.length_b   1.000
_cell.length_c   1.000
_cell.angle_alpha   90.00
_cell.angle_beta   90.00
_cell.angle_gamma   90.00
#
_symmetry.space_group_name_H-M   'P 1'
#
loop_
_entity.id
_entity.type
_entity.pdbx_description
1 polymer ?
#
loop_
_entity_poly.entity_id
_entity_poly.type
_entity_poly.pdbx_seq_one_letter_code
_entity_poly.pdbx_strand_id
1 'polypeptide(L)'
;MSIKNKLVKTVRSALPDSAIKNLETTYRKSRSKLVASFYGSPSRRLRVIAITGTNRNTTTANFLNETLKEAGNKTAMFSTANIEIAGEQILNDLNATVGTTARMQRFFKDAKKAEVDFVIIEAT
;
A
#
# COMPACT_ATOMS: atom_id res chain seq x y z
N MET A 1 -19.90 15.38 20.95
CA MET A 1 -18.53 15.60 20.44
C MET A 1 -17.55 14.90 21.39
N SER A 2 -16.79 13.95 20.91
CA SER A 2 -15.89 13.17 21.77
C SER A 2 -14.74 14.05 22.27
N ILE A 3 -14.23 13.79 23.48
CA ILE A 3 -13.07 14.50 24.09
C ILE A 3 -11.86 14.49 23.14
N LYS A 4 -11.68 13.43 22.34
CA LYS A 4 -10.67 13.34 21.30
C LYS A 4 -10.76 14.48 20.27
N ASN A 5 -11.94 14.80 19.80
CA ASN A 5 -12.13 15.85 18.79
C ASN A 5 -11.88 17.27 19.35
N LYS A 6 -12.19 17.48 20.63
CA LYS A 6 -11.89 18.75 21.32
C LYS A 6 -10.38 18.93 21.52
N LEU A 7 -9.68 17.90 21.97
CA LEU A 7 -8.23 17.90 22.14
C LEU A 7 -7.49 18.11 20.81
N VAL A 8 -7.87 17.41 19.76
CA VAL A 8 -7.29 17.58 18.42
C VAL A 8 -7.50 19.00 17.89
N LYS A 9 -8.67 19.58 18.13
CA LYS A 9 -8.98 20.95 17.69
C LYS A 9 -8.15 21.99 18.45
N THR A 10 -7.97 21.80 19.76
CA THR A 10 -7.17 22.69 20.62
C THR A 10 -5.68 22.60 20.30
N VAL A 11 -5.15 21.41 20.07
CA VAL A 11 -3.75 21.20 19.66
C VAL A 11 -3.50 21.78 18.27
N ARG A 12 -4.45 21.66 17.36
CA ARG A 12 -4.32 22.18 15.99
C ARG A 12 -4.35 23.71 15.94
N SER A 13 -5.04 24.37 16.87
CA SER A 13 -5.06 25.84 16.96
C SER A 13 -3.84 26.44 17.66
N ALA A 14 -3.06 25.63 18.40
CA ALA A 14 -1.92 26.09 19.19
C ALA A 14 -0.56 25.87 18.47
N LEU A 15 -0.50 25.13 17.37
CA LEU A 15 0.72 24.79 16.67
C LEU A 15 0.75 25.41 15.26
N PRO A 16 1.91 25.87 14.76
CA PRO A 16 2.06 26.29 13.37
C PRO A 16 1.87 25.13 12.42
N ASP A 17 1.33 25.40 11.21
CA ASP A 17 1.01 24.37 10.20
C ASP A 17 2.21 23.49 9.82
N SER A 18 3.42 24.03 9.86
CA SER A 18 4.65 23.27 9.61
C SER A 18 4.92 22.20 10.69
N ALA A 19 4.64 22.53 11.96
CA ALA A 19 4.79 21.57 13.06
C ALA A 19 3.73 20.47 13.00
N ILE A 20 2.51 20.79 12.60
CA ILE A 20 1.44 19.81 12.40
C ILE A 20 1.78 18.83 11.27
N LYS A 21 2.26 19.33 10.13
CA LYS A 21 2.71 18.48 9.01
C LYS A 21 3.85 17.55 9.42
N ASN A 22 4.81 18.05 10.17
CA ASN A 22 5.94 17.25 10.66
C ASN A 22 5.50 16.16 11.64
N LEU A 23 4.56 16.47 12.54
CA LEU A 23 3.98 15.49 13.46
C LEU A 23 3.19 14.41 12.73
N GLU A 24 2.35 14.79 11.77
CA GLU A 24 1.59 13.84 10.95
C GLU A 24 2.52 12.92 10.15
N THR A 25 3.55 13.48 9.52
CA THR A 25 4.53 12.71 8.75
C THR A 25 5.31 11.75 9.64
N THR A 26 5.74 12.20 10.82
CA THR A 26 6.46 11.37 11.79
C THR A 26 5.57 10.25 12.32
N TYR A 27 4.32 10.56 12.65
CA TYR A 27 3.34 9.57 13.10
C TYR A 27 3.07 8.51 12.03
N ARG A 28 2.85 8.91 10.78
CA ARG A 28 2.65 7.99 9.65
C ARG A 28 3.86 7.08 9.43
N LYS A 29 5.07 7.65 9.44
CA LYS A 29 6.33 6.89 9.30
C LYS A 29 6.52 5.89 10.43
N SER A 30 6.29 6.30 11.67
CA SER A 30 6.41 5.42 12.84
C SER A 30 5.41 4.29 12.82
N ARG A 31 4.15 4.60 12.51
CA ARG A 31 3.09 3.60 12.36
C ARG A 31 3.40 2.60 11.26
N SER A 32 3.84 3.07 10.09
CA SER A 32 4.20 2.21 8.97
C SER A 32 5.37 1.28 9.30
N LYS A 33 6.39 1.79 10.00
CA LYS A 33 7.53 0.99 10.46
C LYS A 33 7.12 -0.08 11.46
N LEU A 34 6.25 0.25 12.43
CA LEU A 34 5.76 -0.71 13.41
C LEU A 34 4.95 -1.83 12.74
N VAL A 35 4.05 -1.49 11.83
CA VAL A 35 3.25 -2.48 11.10
C VAL A 35 4.14 -3.33 10.19
N ALA A 36 5.07 -2.73 9.45
CA ALA A 36 6.02 -3.46 8.63
C ALA A 36 6.88 -4.43 9.46
N SER A 37 7.34 -4.00 10.64
CA SER A 37 8.10 -4.83 11.56
C SER A 37 7.27 -6.01 12.07
N PHE A 38 6.01 -5.78 12.42
CA PHE A 38 5.09 -6.83 12.86
C PHE A 38 4.93 -7.94 11.82
N TYR A 39 4.84 -7.59 10.53
CA TYR A 39 4.78 -8.56 9.44
C TYR A 39 6.16 -9.02 8.93
N GLY A 40 7.26 -8.64 9.58
CA GLY A 40 8.62 -9.04 9.21
C GLY A 40 9.18 -8.31 8.00
N SER A 41 8.67 -7.10 7.71
CA SER A 41 9.12 -6.24 6.59
C SER A 41 9.23 -7.00 5.25
N PRO A 42 8.18 -7.66 4.79
CA PRO A 42 8.25 -8.61 3.67
C PRO A 42 8.67 -7.96 2.34
N SER A 43 8.33 -6.68 2.15
CA SER A 43 8.66 -5.94 0.91
C SER A 43 10.16 -5.80 0.64
N ARG A 44 11.02 -5.90 1.64
CA ARG A 44 12.48 -5.80 1.47
C ARG A 44 13.10 -6.91 0.63
N ARG A 45 12.39 -8.02 0.45
CA ARG A 45 12.86 -9.20 -0.30
C ARG A 45 12.08 -9.42 -1.59
N LEU A 46 11.25 -8.46 -1.98
CA LEU A 46 10.42 -8.54 -3.18
C LEU A 46 10.88 -7.50 -4.20
N ARG A 47 10.79 -7.86 -5.48
CA ARG A 47 10.96 -6.90 -6.59
C ARG A 47 9.64 -6.16 -6.77
N VAL A 48 9.58 -4.92 -6.33
CA VAL A 48 8.36 -4.12 -6.34
C VAL A 48 8.42 -3.09 -7.46
N ILE A 49 7.39 -3.07 -8.29
CA ILE A 49 7.15 -2.07 -9.33
C ILE A 49 5.95 -1.23 -8.90
N ALA A 50 6.17 0.04 -8.64
CA ALA A 50 5.11 0.97 -8.29
C ALA A 50 4.72 1.79 -9.54
N ILE A 51 3.42 1.80 -9.83
CA ILE A 51 2.82 2.58 -10.91
C ILE A 51 2.09 3.75 -10.29
N THR A 52 2.52 4.96 -10.63
CA THR A 52 1.92 6.19 -10.12
C THR A 52 1.58 7.13 -11.28
N GLY A 53 0.53 7.91 -11.12
CA GLY A 53 0.05 8.85 -12.12
C GLY A 53 -1.36 9.33 -11.79
N THR A 54 -1.85 10.26 -12.58
CA THR A 54 -3.18 10.85 -12.39
C THR A 54 -4.32 10.06 -13.05
N ASN A 55 -4.00 9.29 -14.10
CA ASN A 55 -4.99 8.54 -14.88
C ASN A 55 -4.43 7.21 -15.38
N ARG A 56 -5.32 6.23 -15.55
CA ARG A 56 -5.08 4.93 -16.18
C ARG A 56 -4.03 4.03 -15.49
N ASN A 57 -3.75 4.26 -14.21
CA ASN A 57 -2.80 3.45 -13.47
C ASN A 57 -3.25 1.99 -13.38
N THR A 58 -4.54 1.76 -13.16
CA THR A 58 -5.12 0.41 -13.10
C THR A 58 -4.93 -0.35 -14.42
N THR A 59 -5.18 0.31 -15.57
CA THR A 59 -4.97 -0.30 -16.89
C THR A 59 -3.50 -0.66 -17.10
N THR A 60 -2.60 0.25 -16.75
CA THR A 60 -1.15 0.02 -16.86
C THR A 60 -0.68 -1.11 -15.95
N ALA A 61 -1.19 -1.16 -14.72
CA ALA A 61 -0.88 -2.24 -13.78
C ALA A 61 -1.32 -3.61 -14.30
N ASN A 62 -2.55 -3.70 -14.81
CA ASN A 62 -3.06 -4.94 -15.38
C ASN A 62 -2.25 -5.36 -16.62
N PHE A 63 -1.96 -4.43 -17.52
CA PHE A 63 -1.18 -4.71 -18.72
C PHE A 63 0.22 -5.23 -18.38
N LEU A 64 0.89 -4.58 -17.43
CA LEU A 64 2.21 -5.03 -16.95
C LEU A 64 2.15 -6.40 -16.29
N ASN A 65 1.12 -6.63 -15.47
CA ASN A 65 0.91 -7.93 -14.81
C ASN A 65 0.77 -9.06 -15.83
N GLU A 66 -0.09 -8.89 -16.83
CA GLU A 66 -0.27 -9.89 -17.88
C GLU A 66 1.00 -10.09 -18.72
N THR A 67 1.71 -9.01 -19.04
CA THR A 67 2.98 -9.10 -19.77
C THR A 67 4.04 -9.91 -19.01
N LEU A 68 4.17 -9.67 -17.71
CA LEU A 68 5.11 -10.42 -16.87
C LEU A 68 4.71 -11.89 -16.72
N LYS A 69 3.42 -12.18 -16.61
CA LYS A 69 2.89 -13.55 -16.58
C LYS A 69 3.18 -14.30 -17.89
N GLU A 70 2.93 -13.66 -19.03
CA GLU A 70 3.24 -14.23 -20.36
C GLU A 70 4.74 -14.48 -20.54
N ALA A 71 5.59 -13.67 -19.92
CA ALA A 71 7.03 -13.88 -19.87
C ALA A 71 7.49 -15.01 -18.93
N GLY A 72 6.55 -15.72 -18.30
CA GLY A 72 6.83 -16.85 -17.41
C GLY A 72 7.08 -16.46 -15.95
N ASN A 73 6.83 -15.22 -15.56
CA ASN A 73 7.02 -14.78 -14.18
C ASN A 73 5.77 -15.03 -13.33
N LYS A 74 6.00 -15.33 -12.07
CA LYS A 74 4.96 -15.38 -11.06
C LYS A 74 4.80 -14.00 -10.45
N THR A 75 3.60 -13.45 -10.45
CA THR A 75 3.34 -12.05 -10.08
C THR A 75 2.33 -11.93 -8.95
N ALA A 76 2.41 -10.81 -8.23
CA ALA A 76 1.35 -10.32 -7.38
C ALA A 76 1.05 -8.86 -7.75
N MET A 77 -0.22 -8.48 -7.77
CA MET A 77 -0.66 -7.15 -8.13
C MET A 77 -1.65 -6.60 -7.12
N PHE A 78 -1.47 -5.34 -6.74
CA PHE A 78 -2.38 -4.59 -5.91
C PHE A 78 -2.83 -3.35 -6.67
N SER A 79 -4.07 -3.33 -7.13
CA SER A 79 -4.67 -2.21 -7.84
C SER A 79 -5.97 -1.75 -7.17
N THR A 80 -6.51 -0.63 -7.63
CA THR A 80 -7.81 -0.13 -7.17
C THR A 80 -8.94 -1.14 -7.43
N ALA A 81 -8.88 -1.83 -8.56
CA ALA A 81 -9.95 -2.74 -8.97
C ALA A 81 -9.84 -4.11 -8.31
N ASN A 82 -8.63 -4.66 -8.24
CA ASN A 82 -8.42 -6.03 -7.79
C ASN A 82 -7.05 -6.24 -7.15
N ILE A 83 -6.98 -7.30 -6.39
CA ILE A 83 -5.74 -7.83 -5.82
C ILE A 83 -5.55 -9.23 -6.40
N GLU A 84 -4.37 -9.50 -6.93
CA GLU A 84 -4.02 -10.81 -7.48
C GLU A 84 -2.71 -11.29 -6.84
N ILE A 85 -2.66 -12.54 -6.42
CA ILE A 85 -1.44 -13.19 -5.91
C ILE A 85 -1.30 -14.55 -6.58
N ALA A 86 -0.26 -14.73 -7.37
CA ALA A 86 0.05 -15.99 -8.03
C ALA A 86 -1.12 -16.59 -8.82
N GLY A 87 -1.89 -15.75 -9.51
CA GLY A 87 -3.05 -16.13 -10.32
C GLY A 87 -4.39 -16.16 -9.57
N GLU A 88 -4.40 -16.05 -8.25
CA GLU A 88 -5.64 -15.94 -7.47
C GLU A 88 -6.08 -14.48 -7.35
N GLN A 89 -7.26 -14.17 -7.86
CA GLN A 89 -7.83 -12.84 -7.80
C GLN A 89 -8.73 -12.67 -6.58
N ILE A 90 -8.53 -11.56 -5.87
CA ILE A 90 -9.37 -11.11 -4.75
C ILE A 90 -9.88 -9.72 -5.09
N LEU A 91 -11.20 -9.52 -5.00
CA LEU A 91 -11.78 -8.22 -5.27
C LEU A 91 -11.30 -7.18 -4.24
N ASN A 92 -10.89 -6.01 -4.71
CA ASN A 92 -10.57 -4.89 -3.82
C ASN A 92 -11.85 -4.14 -3.45
N ASP A 93 -12.55 -4.64 -2.45
CA ASP A 93 -13.83 -4.12 -1.97
C ASP A 93 -13.76 -2.72 -1.35
N LEU A 94 -12.57 -2.26 -0.99
CA LEU A 94 -12.36 -0.92 -0.44
C LEU A 94 -12.16 0.16 -1.51
N ASN A 95 -12.07 -0.18 -2.78
CA ASN A 95 -11.79 0.74 -3.89
C ASN A 95 -10.63 1.71 -3.60
N ALA A 96 -9.63 1.24 -2.86
CA ALA A 96 -8.47 2.03 -2.48
C ALA A 96 -7.23 1.52 -3.20
N THR A 97 -6.51 2.39 -3.87
CA THR A 97 -5.25 2.07 -4.56
C THR A 97 -4.15 1.66 -3.58
N VAL A 98 -4.09 2.36 -2.46
CA VAL A 98 -3.24 1.98 -1.33
C VAL A 98 -4.15 1.69 -0.16
N GLY A 99 -4.32 0.44 0.19
CA GLY A 99 -5.08 0.03 1.35
C GLY A 99 -4.48 0.56 2.67
N THR A 100 -5.03 0.14 3.78
CA THR A 100 -4.41 0.43 5.08
C THR A 100 -3.00 -0.16 5.10
N THR A 101 -2.10 0.46 5.86
CA THR A 101 -0.72 -0.04 6.00
C THR A 101 -0.66 -1.53 6.37
N ALA A 102 -1.57 -1.97 7.26
CA ALA A 102 -1.68 -3.38 7.66
C ALA A 102 -2.08 -4.29 6.48
N ARG A 103 -3.04 -3.88 5.65
CA ARG A 103 -3.49 -4.63 4.48
C ARG A 103 -2.37 -4.76 3.44
N MET A 104 -1.62 -3.68 3.20
CA MET A 104 -0.49 -3.67 2.28
C MET A 104 0.64 -4.60 2.78
N GLN A 105 0.96 -4.55 4.06
CA GLN A 105 1.97 -5.45 4.63
C GLN A 105 1.54 -6.91 4.59
N ARG A 106 0.27 -7.18 4.82
CA ARG A 106 -0.29 -8.53 4.65
C ARG A 106 -0.18 -9.01 3.20
N PHE A 107 -0.53 -8.17 2.24
CA PHE A 107 -0.37 -8.46 0.82
C PHE A 107 1.09 -8.82 0.47
N PHE A 108 2.06 -8.03 0.91
CA PHE A 108 3.48 -8.33 0.70
C PHE A 108 3.91 -9.64 1.35
N LYS A 109 3.40 -9.93 2.55
CA LYS A 109 3.67 -11.19 3.24
C LYS A 109 3.14 -12.38 2.45
N ASP A 110 1.92 -12.28 1.95
CA ASP A 110 1.28 -13.33 1.16
C ASP A 110 1.97 -13.51 -0.19
N ALA A 111 2.37 -12.42 -0.86
CA ALA A 111 3.16 -12.43 -2.08
C ALA A 111 4.51 -13.12 -1.89
N LYS A 112 5.22 -12.81 -0.80
CA LYS A 112 6.47 -13.47 -0.44
C LYS A 112 6.28 -14.97 -0.17
N LYS A 113 5.22 -15.32 0.53
CA LYS A 113 4.87 -16.73 0.83
C LYS A 113 4.55 -17.52 -0.43
N ALA A 114 3.95 -16.86 -1.43
CA ALA A 114 3.67 -17.42 -2.74
C ALA A 114 4.91 -17.47 -3.65
N GLU A 115 6.05 -16.92 -3.22
CA GLU A 115 7.32 -16.89 -3.96
C GLU A 115 7.18 -16.23 -5.34
N VAL A 116 6.52 -15.06 -5.39
CA VAL A 116 6.36 -14.31 -6.63
C VAL A 116 7.69 -13.66 -7.07
N ASP A 117 7.89 -13.54 -8.38
CA ASP A 117 9.06 -12.89 -8.95
C ASP A 117 8.95 -11.37 -8.92
N PHE A 118 7.75 -10.85 -9.14
CA PHE A 118 7.45 -9.42 -9.16
C PHE A 118 6.17 -9.08 -8.40
N VAL A 119 6.19 -7.92 -7.78
CA VAL A 119 5.02 -7.29 -7.17
C VAL A 119 4.73 -5.99 -7.87
N ILE A 120 3.49 -5.78 -8.30
CA ILE A 120 3.03 -4.57 -8.97
C ILE A 120 2.07 -3.85 -8.04
N ILE A 121 2.29 -2.57 -7.81
CA ILE A 121 1.45 -1.74 -6.94
C ILE A 121 0.99 -0.52 -7.71
N GLU A 122 -0.32 -0.31 -7.74
CA GLU A 122 -0.89 0.96 -8.14
C GLU A 122 -0.86 1.92 -6.94
N ALA A 123 -0.16 3.04 -7.09
CA ALA A 123 -0.04 4.07 -6.05
C ALA A 123 -0.52 5.42 -6.60
N THR A 124 -1.55 5.98 -5.99
CA THR A 124 -2.11 7.30 -6.29
C THR A 124 -2.05 8.24 -5.10
#